data_39c88d950f2402ac5ab2ec52a194ecdd
#
_entry.id   39c88d950f2402ac5ab2ec52a194ecdd
#
_cell.length_a   1.000
_cell.length_b   1.000
_cell.length_c   1.000
_cell.angle_alpha   90.00
_cell.angle_beta   90.00
_cell.angle_gamma   90.00
#
_symmetry.space_group_name_H-M   'P 1'
#
loop_
_entity.id
_entity.type
_entity.pdbx_description
1 polymer ?
#
loop_
_entity_poly.entity_id
_entity_poly.type
_entity_poly.pdbx_seq_one_letter_code
_entity_poly.pdbx_strand_id
1 'polypeptide(L)'
;MRNWIDLNSDMGESFGNYVLGRPDEVMKQINHANIACGFHAGDPVWIRRTVEAAKRYGVTLGAHPGFPDKLGFGRRLMNISQQEARDYVVYQVGAVKAFAAAAGVRLIAAKPHGAFYLWAQQSEENSRAILEGLREVDPGFVAYLPALPRYPMLEVAERMGFQVVKEFYPGLVYADDGSIGVKRTYGEENVEDMVALVMKFITEGKVKGSSGKEIEIEADSICVHGDVINAPEVLAALHKALKQAGVVARSAVQNLQGNGRAPGAQAHA
;
A
#
# COMPACT_ATOMS: atom_id res chain seq x y z
N MET A 1 -22.03 2.20 -9.97
CA MET A 1 -21.47 2.66 -8.71
C MET A 1 -20.85 1.45 -7.98
N ARG A 2 -19.64 1.59 -7.48
CA ARG A 2 -18.92 0.51 -6.78
C ARG A 2 -19.63 0.24 -5.44
N ASN A 3 -19.81 -1.02 -5.06
CA ASN A 3 -20.49 -1.39 -3.80
C ASN A 3 -19.53 -1.74 -2.65
N TRP A 4 -18.20 -1.72 -2.91
CA TRP A 4 -17.16 -1.93 -1.93
C TRP A 4 -15.86 -1.21 -2.30
N ILE A 5 -15.01 -0.96 -1.31
CA ILE A 5 -13.66 -0.43 -1.47
C ILE A 5 -12.77 -0.96 -0.35
N ASP A 6 -11.48 -1.15 -0.62
CA ASP A 6 -10.48 -1.43 0.40
C ASP A 6 -9.95 -0.11 0.99
N LEU A 7 -9.75 -0.08 2.31
CA LEU A 7 -9.04 0.99 3.00
C LEU A 7 -7.73 0.42 3.52
N ASN A 8 -6.62 0.95 3.03
CA ASN A 8 -5.30 0.52 3.49
C ASN A 8 -4.48 1.69 4.07
N SER A 9 -3.45 1.35 4.81
CA SER A 9 -2.49 2.32 5.33
C SER A 9 -1.09 1.73 5.38
N ASP A 10 -0.09 2.61 5.24
CA ASP A 10 1.30 2.28 5.49
C ASP A 10 1.53 2.29 7.01
N MET A 11 2.02 1.18 7.55
CA MET A 11 2.03 0.89 8.97
C MET A 11 3.40 0.38 9.44
N GLY A 12 3.64 0.44 10.75
CA GLY A 12 4.91 -0.03 11.33
C GLY A 12 6.08 0.90 11.03
N GLU A 13 5.82 2.15 10.66
CA GLU A 13 6.84 3.13 10.28
C GLU A 13 7.50 3.83 11.46
N SER A 14 7.05 3.57 12.68
CA SER A 14 7.74 3.97 13.91
C SER A 14 9.09 3.26 14.05
N PHE A 15 10.03 3.84 14.82
CA PHE A 15 11.39 3.34 14.92
C PHE A 15 11.98 3.58 16.32
N GLY A 16 12.51 2.54 16.98
CA GLY A 16 13.03 2.65 18.34
C GLY A 16 12.00 3.27 19.29
N ASN A 17 12.36 4.37 19.91
CA ASN A 17 11.49 5.13 20.81
C ASN A 17 10.64 6.19 20.10
N TYR A 18 10.80 6.35 18.78
CA TYR A 18 10.05 7.35 18.01
C TYR A 18 8.78 6.72 17.47
N VAL A 19 7.65 7.27 17.91
CA VAL A 19 6.32 6.86 17.42
C VAL A 19 5.87 7.83 16.35
N LEU A 20 5.52 7.30 15.18
CA LEU A 20 5.00 8.07 14.06
C LEU A 20 3.49 7.87 13.96
N GLY A 21 2.74 8.96 13.91
CA GLY A 21 1.29 8.92 13.80
C GLY A 21 0.60 8.29 15.01
N ARG A 22 -0.57 7.72 14.77
CA ARG A 22 -1.42 7.05 15.79
C ARG A 22 -1.74 5.61 15.34
N PRO A 23 -0.73 4.71 15.30
CA PRO A 23 -0.83 3.42 14.62
C PRO A 23 -1.93 2.50 15.16
N ASP A 24 -2.17 2.50 16.49
CA ASP A 24 -3.20 1.66 17.09
C ASP A 24 -4.63 2.10 16.72
N GLU A 25 -4.84 3.39 16.46
CA GLU A 25 -6.14 3.94 16.07
C GLU A 25 -6.40 3.75 14.58
N VAL A 26 -5.37 3.90 13.75
CA VAL A 26 -5.42 3.63 12.31
C VAL A 26 -5.70 2.15 12.06
N MET A 27 -4.97 1.24 12.75
CA MET A 27 -5.11 -0.21 12.56
C MET A 27 -6.54 -0.71 12.77
N LYS A 28 -7.32 -0.08 13.64
CA LYS A 28 -8.73 -0.43 13.90
C LYS A 28 -9.67 -0.10 12.75
N GLN A 29 -9.23 0.73 11.81
CA GLN A 29 -10.09 1.33 10.79
C GLN A 29 -9.70 0.96 9.36
N ILE A 30 -8.65 0.15 9.17
CA ILE A 30 -8.19 -0.29 7.85
C ILE A 30 -8.49 -1.77 7.61
N ASN A 31 -8.49 -2.16 6.35
CA ASN A 31 -8.70 -3.54 5.92
C ASN A 31 -7.39 -4.23 5.52
N HIS A 32 -6.38 -3.42 5.15
CA HIS A 32 -5.05 -3.87 4.75
C HIS A 32 -3.96 -2.96 5.32
N ALA A 33 -2.87 -3.56 5.80
CA ALA A 33 -1.72 -2.85 6.37
C ALA A 33 -0.46 -3.18 5.56
N ASN A 34 0.20 -2.15 4.99
CA ASN A 34 1.49 -2.27 4.34
C ASN A 34 2.59 -2.04 5.38
N ILE A 35 3.30 -3.09 5.79
CA ILE A 35 4.23 -3.04 6.91
C ILE A 35 5.63 -2.62 6.45
N ALA A 36 6.14 -1.51 7.00
CA ALA A 36 7.52 -1.06 6.81
C ALA A 36 8.52 -2.15 7.19
N CYS A 37 9.54 -2.35 6.36
CA CYS A 37 10.43 -3.51 6.42
C CYS A 37 11.81 -3.20 7.03
N GLY A 38 11.96 -2.06 7.69
CA GLY A 38 13.18 -1.69 8.42
C GLY A 38 14.19 -0.84 7.64
N PHE A 39 14.04 -0.66 6.32
CA PHE A 39 14.95 0.16 5.52
C PHE A 39 14.59 1.64 5.56
N HIS A 40 13.42 2.03 5.05
CA HIS A 40 12.97 3.41 5.09
C HIS A 40 12.43 3.81 6.46
N ALA A 41 11.80 2.86 7.15
CA ALA A 41 11.19 3.02 8.47
C ALA A 41 11.01 1.65 9.13
N GLY A 42 10.55 1.63 10.37
CA GLY A 42 10.37 0.41 11.12
C GLY A 42 11.66 -0.17 11.69
N ASP A 43 11.51 -1.18 12.51
CA ASP A 43 12.54 -2.04 13.07
C ASP A 43 11.93 -3.39 13.52
N PRO A 44 12.71 -4.38 13.94
CA PRO A 44 12.18 -5.70 14.33
C PRO A 44 11.08 -5.66 15.39
N VAL A 45 11.16 -4.73 16.36
CA VAL A 45 10.15 -4.58 17.41
C VAL A 45 8.85 -4.02 16.87
N TRP A 46 8.94 -2.99 16.04
CA TRP A 46 7.77 -2.37 15.41
C TRP A 46 7.12 -3.29 14.37
N ILE A 47 7.90 -4.06 13.60
CA ILE A 47 7.35 -5.09 12.69
C ILE A 47 6.51 -6.10 13.49
N ARG A 48 7.06 -6.65 14.60
CA ARG A 48 6.31 -7.59 15.45
C ARG A 48 5.03 -6.98 16.00
N ARG A 49 5.10 -5.80 16.60
CA ARG A 49 3.94 -5.10 17.16
C ARG A 49 2.84 -4.88 16.11
N THR A 50 3.24 -4.46 14.91
CA THR A 50 2.30 -4.18 13.81
C THR A 50 1.64 -5.46 13.29
N VAL A 51 2.40 -6.55 13.13
CA VAL A 51 1.86 -7.87 12.75
C VAL A 51 0.87 -8.38 13.80
N GLU A 52 1.20 -8.28 15.09
CA GLU A 52 0.30 -8.70 16.17
C GLU A 52 -0.96 -7.83 16.27
N ALA A 53 -0.85 -6.52 16.05
CA ALA A 53 -1.99 -5.63 15.98
C ALA A 53 -2.90 -5.98 14.81
N ALA A 54 -2.36 -6.18 13.62
CA ALA A 54 -3.12 -6.58 12.44
C ALA A 54 -3.85 -7.92 12.65
N LYS A 55 -3.16 -8.91 13.24
CA LYS A 55 -3.80 -10.18 13.65
C LYS A 55 -4.99 -9.95 14.59
N ARG A 56 -4.81 -9.10 15.60
CA ARG A 56 -5.87 -8.80 16.60
C ARG A 56 -7.12 -8.19 15.97
N TYR A 57 -6.95 -7.34 14.97
CA TYR A 57 -8.05 -6.63 14.31
C TYR A 57 -8.52 -7.28 13.00
N GLY A 58 -7.95 -8.42 12.62
CA GLY A 58 -8.32 -9.13 11.38
C GLY A 58 -7.93 -8.40 10.10
N VAL A 59 -6.89 -7.54 10.18
CA VAL A 59 -6.36 -6.75 9.05
C VAL A 59 -5.42 -7.62 8.23
N THR A 60 -5.56 -7.59 6.91
CA THR A 60 -4.66 -8.32 5.99
C THR A 60 -3.30 -7.64 5.89
N LEU A 61 -2.24 -8.42 5.61
CA LEU A 61 -0.87 -7.96 5.65
C LEU A 61 -0.21 -7.90 4.28
N GLY A 62 0.41 -6.76 3.99
CA GLY A 62 1.38 -6.55 2.92
C GLY A 62 2.73 -6.11 3.47
N ALA A 63 3.80 -6.37 2.74
CA ALA A 63 5.11 -5.79 2.99
C ALA A 63 5.26 -4.45 2.27
N HIS A 64 6.01 -3.54 2.88
CA HIS A 64 6.25 -2.19 2.34
C HIS A 64 7.75 -1.91 2.19
N PRO A 65 8.43 -2.61 1.22
CA PRO A 65 9.86 -2.45 1.01
C PRO A 65 10.19 -1.08 0.43
N GLY A 66 11.26 -0.47 0.89
CA GLY A 66 11.74 0.84 0.44
C GLY A 66 13.26 0.93 0.35
N PHE A 67 13.77 2.10 -0.02
CA PHE A 67 15.19 2.37 0.01
C PHE A 67 15.76 2.38 1.44
N PRO A 68 17.04 2.03 1.65
CA PRO A 68 17.73 2.11 2.95
C PRO A 68 18.05 3.58 3.30
N ASP A 69 17.03 4.38 3.45
CA ASP A 69 17.09 5.84 3.64
C ASP A 69 16.20 6.29 4.80
N LYS A 70 16.52 5.90 6.04
CA LYS A 70 15.74 6.29 7.22
C LYS A 70 15.66 7.79 7.43
N LEU A 71 16.74 8.53 7.15
CA LEU A 71 16.75 9.99 7.31
C LEU A 71 15.87 10.72 6.29
N GLY A 72 15.73 10.17 5.08
CA GLY A 72 14.83 10.69 4.06
C GLY A 72 13.49 9.97 4.01
N PHE A 73 13.23 9.07 4.96
CA PHE A 73 12.02 8.26 5.02
C PHE A 73 11.76 7.49 3.71
N GLY A 74 12.82 7.03 3.03
CA GLY A 74 12.71 6.37 1.73
C GLY A 74 12.13 7.23 0.61
N ARG A 75 12.07 8.55 0.79
CA ARG A 75 11.47 9.50 -0.17
C ARG A 75 12.53 10.28 -0.97
N ARG A 76 13.79 9.82 -0.94
CA ARG A 76 14.89 10.31 -1.80
C ARG A 76 15.28 9.21 -2.77
N LEU A 77 15.39 9.56 -4.07
CA LEU A 77 15.87 8.61 -5.08
C LEU A 77 17.31 8.21 -4.78
N MET A 78 17.59 6.93 -4.93
CA MET A 78 18.93 6.35 -4.84
C MET A 78 19.28 5.71 -6.18
N ASN A 79 20.54 5.82 -6.55
CA ASN A 79 21.07 5.14 -7.74
C ASN A 79 21.49 3.73 -7.34
N ILE A 80 20.74 2.73 -7.78
CA ILE A 80 20.98 1.30 -7.53
C ILE A 80 20.82 0.50 -8.83
N SER A 81 21.44 -0.67 -8.85
CA SER A 81 21.24 -1.65 -9.92
C SER A 81 19.92 -2.43 -9.73
N GLN A 82 19.47 -3.09 -10.81
CA GLN A 82 18.32 -3.99 -10.76
C GLN A 82 18.56 -5.16 -9.78
N GLN A 83 19.80 -5.67 -9.72
CA GLN A 83 20.14 -6.74 -8.78
C GLN A 83 20.02 -6.28 -7.31
N GLU A 84 20.56 -5.08 -6.99
CA GLU A 84 20.39 -4.51 -5.64
C GLU A 84 18.92 -4.30 -5.28
N ALA A 85 18.10 -3.81 -6.21
CA ALA A 85 16.67 -3.64 -5.99
C ALA A 85 15.97 -4.97 -5.67
N ARG A 86 16.31 -6.02 -6.42
CA ARG A 86 15.79 -7.38 -6.20
C ARG A 86 16.21 -7.92 -4.83
N ASP A 87 17.48 -7.79 -4.47
CA ASP A 87 18.01 -8.23 -3.18
C ASP A 87 17.40 -7.44 -2.02
N TYR A 88 17.17 -6.13 -2.19
CA TYR A 88 16.46 -5.30 -1.20
C TYR A 88 15.03 -5.80 -0.96
N VAL A 89 14.33 -6.19 -2.02
CA VAL A 89 12.98 -6.75 -1.90
C VAL A 89 13.00 -8.08 -1.17
N VAL A 90 13.86 -9.02 -1.58
CA VAL A 90 13.97 -10.34 -0.96
C VAL A 90 14.28 -10.24 0.52
N TYR A 91 15.26 -9.41 0.89
CA TYR A 91 15.65 -9.19 2.29
C TYR A 91 14.49 -8.62 3.13
N GLN A 92 13.90 -7.52 2.67
CA GLN A 92 12.89 -6.78 3.40
C GLN A 92 11.57 -7.56 3.54
N VAL A 93 11.09 -8.09 2.43
CA VAL A 93 9.83 -8.85 2.40
C VAL A 93 9.99 -10.19 3.13
N GLY A 94 11.15 -10.84 2.99
CA GLY A 94 11.49 -12.05 3.72
C GLY A 94 11.48 -11.85 5.24
N ALA A 95 12.02 -10.73 5.72
CA ALA A 95 11.98 -10.38 7.13
C ALA A 95 10.53 -10.27 7.65
N VAL A 96 9.67 -9.48 6.99
CA VAL A 96 8.26 -9.33 7.41
C VAL A 96 7.51 -10.66 7.32
N LYS A 97 7.78 -11.47 6.27
CA LYS A 97 7.18 -12.82 6.11
C LYS A 97 7.51 -13.73 7.28
N ALA A 98 8.75 -13.68 7.80
CA ALA A 98 9.15 -14.46 8.98
C ALA A 98 8.38 -14.03 10.24
N PHE A 99 8.18 -12.72 10.47
CA PHE A 99 7.37 -12.23 11.59
C PHE A 99 5.90 -12.61 11.46
N ALA A 100 5.34 -12.52 10.26
CA ALA A 100 3.96 -12.93 9.97
C ALA A 100 3.76 -14.44 10.26
N ALA A 101 4.68 -15.28 9.77
CA ALA A 101 4.66 -16.72 10.02
C ALA A 101 4.78 -17.06 11.53
N ALA A 102 5.69 -16.40 12.25
CA ALA A 102 5.84 -16.57 13.70
C ALA A 102 4.58 -16.17 14.50
N ALA A 103 3.80 -15.22 13.97
CA ALA A 103 2.50 -14.85 14.55
C ALA A 103 1.33 -15.74 14.08
N GLY A 104 1.56 -16.70 13.18
CA GLY A 104 0.53 -17.56 12.60
C GLY A 104 -0.43 -16.83 11.65
N VAL A 105 0.04 -15.79 10.96
CA VAL A 105 -0.71 -15.06 9.93
C VAL A 105 0.05 -15.07 8.61
N ARG A 106 -0.66 -14.86 7.50
CA ARG A 106 -0.05 -14.84 6.17
C ARG A 106 0.28 -13.42 5.75
N LEU A 107 1.48 -13.20 5.24
CA LEU A 107 1.84 -12.04 4.42
C LEU A 107 1.41 -12.37 2.98
N ILE A 108 0.51 -11.57 2.40
CA ILE A 108 -0.18 -11.92 1.15
C ILE A 108 0.01 -10.89 0.03
N ALA A 109 0.56 -9.75 0.34
CA ALA A 109 0.74 -8.66 -0.62
C ALA A 109 2.06 -7.91 -0.40
N ALA A 110 2.42 -7.09 -1.36
CA ALA A 110 3.51 -6.14 -1.22
C ALA A 110 3.24 -4.85 -2.02
N LYS A 111 3.75 -3.74 -1.47
CA LYS A 111 3.65 -2.38 -2.02
C LYS A 111 5.00 -1.69 -1.89
N PRO A 112 5.69 -1.33 -2.97
CA PRO A 112 6.93 -0.55 -2.89
C PRO A 112 6.68 0.83 -2.28
N HIS A 113 7.57 1.27 -1.36
CA HIS A 113 7.46 2.55 -0.69
C HIS A 113 8.07 3.70 -1.49
N GLY A 114 7.39 4.84 -1.53
CA GLY A 114 7.94 6.16 -1.84
C GLY A 114 8.83 6.23 -3.07
N ALA A 115 10.09 6.67 -2.87
CA ALA A 115 11.03 6.81 -3.98
C ALA A 115 11.47 5.48 -4.61
N PHE A 116 11.35 4.36 -3.89
CA PHE A 116 11.61 3.04 -4.46
C PHE A 116 10.57 2.67 -5.52
N TYR A 117 9.30 3.03 -5.30
CA TYR A 117 8.27 2.95 -6.33
C TYR A 117 8.58 3.87 -7.51
N LEU A 118 8.97 5.15 -7.29
CA LEU A 118 9.33 6.06 -8.38
C LEU A 118 10.54 5.57 -9.18
N TRP A 119 11.53 4.93 -8.53
CA TRP A 119 12.65 4.30 -9.21
C TRP A 119 12.18 3.17 -10.13
N ALA A 120 11.22 2.35 -9.67
CA ALA A 120 10.62 1.31 -10.49
C ALA A 120 9.96 1.87 -11.76
N GLN A 121 9.36 3.05 -11.68
CA GLN A 121 8.67 3.69 -12.80
C GLN A 121 9.60 4.27 -13.87
N GLN A 122 10.92 4.31 -13.64
CA GLN A 122 11.87 4.86 -14.61
C GLN A 122 12.10 3.95 -15.82
N SER A 123 11.92 2.63 -15.66
CA SER A 123 12.00 1.67 -16.75
C SER A 123 11.25 0.36 -16.45
N GLU A 124 10.99 -0.43 -17.50
CA GLU A 124 10.42 -1.77 -17.35
C GLU A 124 11.38 -2.71 -16.63
N GLU A 125 12.69 -2.58 -16.84
CA GLU A 125 13.72 -3.40 -16.18
C GLU A 125 13.71 -3.15 -14.67
N ASN A 126 13.60 -1.89 -14.24
CA ASN A 126 13.50 -1.53 -12.84
C ASN A 126 12.22 -2.10 -12.21
N SER A 127 11.09 -1.95 -12.89
CA SER A 127 9.80 -2.53 -12.46
C SER A 127 9.89 -4.05 -12.32
N ARG A 128 10.48 -4.71 -13.32
CA ARG A 128 10.68 -6.15 -13.34
C ARG A 128 11.54 -6.62 -12.18
N ALA A 129 12.64 -5.92 -11.87
CA ALA A 129 13.54 -6.29 -10.78
C ALA A 129 12.82 -6.38 -9.43
N ILE A 130 11.97 -5.41 -9.09
CA ILE A 130 11.17 -5.44 -7.87
C ILE A 130 10.18 -6.61 -7.90
N LEU A 131 9.46 -6.78 -9.01
CA LEU A 131 8.44 -7.84 -9.16
C LEU A 131 9.06 -9.24 -9.12
N GLU A 132 10.23 -9.44 -9.70
CA GLU A 132 10.98 -10.69 -9.61
C GLU A 132 11.39 -10.98 -8.16
N GLY A 133 11.90 -9.99 -7.42
CA GLY A 133 12.21 -10.14 -6.01
C GLY A 133 10.96 -10.53 -5.17
N LEU A 134 9.79 -9.96 -5.46
CA LEU A 134 8.54 -10.39 -4.82
C LEU A 134 8.20 -11.83 -5.13
N ARG A 135 8.34 -12.25 -6.41
CA ARG A 135 8.05 -13.62 -6.84
C ARG A 135 8.99 -14.64 -6.22
N GLU A 136 10.26 -14.30 -6.00
CA GLU A 136 11.21 -15.17 -5.30
C GLU A 136 10.81 -15.44 -3.85
N VAL A 137 10.26 -14.43 -3.17
CA VAL A 137 9.80 -14.61 -1.78
C VAL A 137 8.50 -15.39 -1.73
N ASP A 138 7.56 -15.08 -2.62
CA ASP A 138 6.30 -15.82 -2.76
C ASP A 138 5.63 -15.53 -4.11
N PRO A 139 5.47 -16.53 -4.99
CA PRO A 139 4.83 -16.33 -6.29
C PRO A 139 3.34 -15.98 -6.21
N GLY A 140 2.72 -16.14 -5.04
CA GLY A 140 1.30 -15.83 -4.80
C GLY A 140 1.06 -14.41 -4.25
N PHE A 141 2.09 -13.56 -4.15
CA PHE A 141 1.88 -12.18 -3.70
C PHE A 141 0.99 -11.39 -4.64
N VAL A 142 0.11 -10.60 -4.03
CA VAL A 142 -0.65 -9.54 -4.70
C VAL A 142 0.16 -8.25 -4.67
N ALA A 143 0.29 -7.59 -5.81
CA ALA A 143 0.96 -6.30 -5.89
C ALA A 143 -0.04 -5.16 -5.64
N TYR A 144 0.19 -4.30 -4.63
CA TYR A 144 -0.51 -3.03 -4.46
C TYR A 144 0.23 -1.96 -5.25
N LEU A 145 -0.43 -1.40 -6.26
CA LEU A 145 0.19 -0.44 -7.18
C LEU A 145 -0.75 0.75 -7.43
N PRO A 146 -0.21 1.97 -7.60
CA PRO A 146 -1.02 3.12 -7.96
C PRO A 146 -1.89 2.88 -9.20
N ALA A 147 -3.13 3.32 -9.14
CA ALA A 147 -4.12 3.23 -10.21
C ALA A 147 -3.82 4.26 -11.32
N LEU A 148 -2.63 4.21 -11.91
CA LEU A 148 -2.16 5.19 -12.87
C LEU A 148 -1.74 4.50 -14.17
N PRO A 149 -2.45 4.75 -15.29
CA PRO A 149 -2.26 4.03 -16.54
C PRO A 149 -0.91 4.31 -17.23
N ARG A 150 -0.13 5.24 -16.74
CA ARG A 150 1.10 5.72 -17.38
C ARG A 150 2.39 5.10 -16.83
N TYR A 151 2.28 4.31 -15.78
CA TYR A 151 3.45 3.76 -15.11
C TYR A 151 3.74 2.32 -15.54
N PRO A 152 4.98 2.02 -15.99
CA PRO A 152 5.32 0.70 -16.52
C PRO A 152 5.11 -0.43 -15.52
N MET A 153 5.24 -0.19 -14.21
CA MET A 153 5.14 -1.26 -13.21
C MET A 153 3.78 -1.96 -13.20
N LEU A 154 2.69 -1.22 -13.42
CA LEU A 154 1.35 -1.83 -13.49
C LEU A 154 1.26 -2.79 -14.69
N GLU A 155 1.64 -2.33 -15.88
CA GLU A 155 1.63 -3.16 -17.09
C GLU A 155 2.61 -4.34 -17.00
N VAL A 156 3.80 -4.13 -16.42
CA VAL A 156 4.78 -5.20 -16.20
C VAL A 156 4.23 -6.24 -15.23
N ALA A 157 3.58 -5.82 -14.14
CA ALA A 157 2.98 -6.75 -13.17
C ALA A 157 1.88 -7.60 -13.83
N GLU A 158 0.99 -6.99 -14.62
CA GLU A 158 -0.07 -7.69 -15.35
C GLU A 158 0.54 -8.69 -16.38
N ARG A 159 1.53 -8.27 -17.16
CA ARG A 159 2.25 -9.17 -18.12
C ARG A 159 2.98 -10.32 -17.42
N MET A 160 3.49 -10.09 -16.20
CA MET A 160 4.11 -11.13 -15.37
C MET A 160 3.08 -12.02 -14.67
N GLY A 161 1.77 -11.75 -14.79
CA GLY A 161 0.71 -12.55 -14.19
C GLY A 161 0.51 -12.33 -12.69
N PHE A 162 0.93 -11.18 -12.15
CA PHE A 162 0.58 -10.79 -10.79
C PHE A 162 -0.90 -10.45 -10.70
N GLN A 163 -1.52 -10.84 -9.60
CA GLN A 163 -2.75 -10.18 -9.17
C GLN A 163 -2.40 -8.78 -8.67
N VAL A 164 -3.15 -7.77 -9.10
CA VAL A 164 -2.90 -6.37 -8.75
C VAL A 164 -4.11 -5.79 -8.04
N VAL A 165 -3.87 -5.09 -6.95
CA VAL A 165 -4.81 -4.15 -6.33
C VAL A 165 -4.38 -2.75 -6.72
N LYS A 166 -5.24 -2.05 -7.44
CA LYS A 166 -5.01 -0.67 -7.89
C LYS A 166 -5.35 0.29 -6.76
N GLU A 167 -4.43 1.21 -6.44
CA GLU A 167 -4.60 2.17 -5.32
C GLU A 167 -4.87 3.59 -5.79
N PHE A 168 -5.74 4.26 -5.05
CA PHE A 168 -5.97 5.69 -5.09
C PHE A 168 -5.40 6.37 -3.83
N TYR A 169 -4.74 7.52 -4.00
CA TYR A 169 -4.09 8.29 -2.94
C TYR A 169 -4.74 9.68 -2.79
N PRO A 170 -5.74 9.84 -1.93
CA PRO A 170 -6.43 11.13 -1.78
C PRO A 170 -5.54 12.25 -1.20
N GLY A 171 -4.49 11.90 -0.45
CA GLY A 171 -3.53 12.86 0.12
C GLY A 171 -2.43 13.34 -0.84
N LEU A 172 -2.40 12.87 -2.10
CA LEU A 172 -1.41 13.26 -3.09
C LEU A 172 -2.00 14.19 -4.14
N VAL A 173 -1.15 15.04 -4.70
CA VAL A 173 -1.50 15.88 -5.85
C VAL A 173 -1.26 15.09 -7.13
N TYR A 174 -2.26 15.00 -7.97
CA TYR A 174 -2.18 14.41 -9.30
C TYR A 174 -1.80 15.51 -10.30
N ALA A 175 -0.79 15.26 -11.12
CA ALA A 175 -0.53 16.10 -12.28
C ALA A 175 -1.59 15.83 -13.36
N ASP A 176 -1.75 16.74 -14.32
CA ASP A 176 -2.78 16.61 -15.36
C ASP A 176 -2.61 15.43 -16.32
N ASP A 177 -1.44 14.81 -16.29
CA ASP A 177 -1.14 13.57 -17.01
C ASP A 177 -1.39 12.31 -16.17
N GLY A 178 -1.93 12.48 -14.95
CA GLY A 178 -2.19 11.40 -14.01
C GLY A 178 -1.00 10.99 -13.15
N SER A 179 0.19 11.55 -13.36
CA SER A 179 1.34 11.25 -12.51
C SER A 179 1.18 11.82 -11.10
N ILE A 180 1.81 11.17 -10.13
CA ILE A 180 1.85 11.60 -8.73
C ILE A 180 3.28 11.89 -8.28
N GLY A 181 3.44 12.90 -7.42
CA GLY A 181 4.69 13.20 -6.75
C GLY A 181 4.76 12.55 -5.36
N VAL A 182 5.98 12.30 -4.88
CA VAL A 182 6.18 11.92 -3.47
C VAL A 182 6.18 13.15 -2.60
N LYS A 183 5.22 13.25 -1.70
CA LYS A 183 5.18 14.26 -0.64
C LYS A 183 6.22 13.87 0.43
N ARG A 184 7.15 14.76 0.76
CA ARG A 184 8.24 14.41 1.70
C ARG A 184 7.79 14.32 3.16
N THR A 185 6.83 15.16 3.54
CA THR A 185 6.27 15.21 4.90
C THR A 185 4.77 15.38 4.82
N TYR A 186 4.06 14.78 5.76
CA TYR A 186 2.64 14.98 5.95
C TYR A 186 2.40 15.78 7.23
N GLY A 187 1.40 16.65 7.20
CA GLY A 187 0.85 17.34 8.37
C GLY A 187 -0.55 16.84 8.68
N GLU A 188 -1.41 17.72 9.18
CA GLU A 188 -2.85 17.47 9.22
C GLU A 188 -3.45 17.64 7.83
N GLU A 189 -4.39 16.77 7.48
CA GLU A 189 -5.19 16.89 6.26
C GLU A 189 -6.56 17.48 6.60
N ASN A 190 -7.13 18.25 5.66
CA ASN A 190 -8.52 18.70 5.81
C ASN A 190 -9.46 17.51 5.63
N VAL A 191 -10.21 17.16 6.66
CA VAL A 191 -11.05 15.95 6.68
C VAL A 191 -12.18 16.07 5.66
N GLU A 192 -12.81 17.24 5.54
CA GLU A 192 -13.92 17.48 4.61
C GLU A 192 -13.45 17.38 3.15
N ASP A 193 -12.30 17.97 2.83
CA ASP A 193 -11.71 17.90 1.49
C ASP A 193 -11.33 16.47 1.12
N MET A 194 -10.74 15.71 2.05
CA MET A 194 -10.39 14.30 1.86
C MET A 194 -11.63 13.45 1.58
N VAL A 195 -12.69 13.65 2.36
CA VAL A 195 -13.96 12.93 2.15
C VAL A 195 -14.58 13.32 0.81
N ALA A 196 -14.64 14.60 0.47
CA ALA A 196 -15.20 15.07 -0.80
C ALA A 196 -14.45 14.47 -2.01
N LEU A 197 -13.12 14.43 -1.94
CA LEU A 197 -12.27 13.85 -2.99
C LEU A 197 -12.51 12.35 -3.15
N VAL A 198 -12.54 11.61 -2.04
CA VAL A 198 -12.81 10.16 -2.06
C VAL A 198 -14.23 9.89 -2.57
N MET A 199 -15.22 10.65 -2.12
CA MET A 199 -16.59 10.44 -2.57
C MET A 199 -16.76 10.76 -4.06
N LYS A 200 -16.08 11.79 -4.59
CA LYS A 200 -16.04 12.04 -6.04
C LYS A 200 -15.44 10.85 -6.79
N PHE A 201 -14.31 10.30 -6.33
CA PHE A 201 -13.74 9.09 -6.90
C PHE A 201 -14.74 7.91 -6.87
N ILE A 202 -15.40 7.66 -5.74
CA ILE A 202 -16.36 6.54 -5.57
C ILE A 202 -17.56 6.66 -6.50
N THR A 203 -18.09 7.88 -6.69
CA THR A 203 -19.32 8.11 -7.45
C THR A 203 -19.08 8.31 -8.95
N GLU A 204 -17.97 8.94 -9.31
CA GLU A 204 -17.69 9.37 -10.69
C GLU A 204 -16.47 8.64 -11.32
N GLY A 205 -15.62 7.97 -10.53
CA GLY A 205 -14.36 7.39 -11.02
C GLY A 205 -13.34 8.45 -11.45
N LYS A 206 -13.39 9.64 -10.86
CA LYS A 206 -12.60 10.79 -11.29
C LYS A 206 -11.93 11.49 -10.12
N VAL A 207 -10.77 12.10 -10.42
CA VAL A 207 -10.07 13.03 -9.52
C VAL A 207 -9.70 14.30 -10.28
N LYS A 208 -9.36 15.36 -9.56
CA LYS A 208 -8.86 16.60 -10.17
C LYS A 208 -7.34 16.59 -10.23
N GLY A 209 -6.80 16.87 -11.40
CA GLY A 209 -5.38 17.19 -11.58
C GLY A 209 -5.04 18.60 -11.09
N SER A 210 -3.75 18.93 -11.10
CA SER A 210 -3.20 20.18 -10.57
C SER A 210 -3.75 21.45 -11.25
N SER A 211 -4.15 21.37 -12.52
CA SER A 211 -4.81 22.49 -13.24
C SER A 211 -6.35 22.51 -13.06
N GLY A 212 -6.91 21.52 -12.35
CA GLY A 212 -8.36 21.31 -12.25
C GLY A 212 -8.95 20.40 -13.33
N LYS A 213 -8.12 19.87 -14.25
CA LYS A 213 -8.52 18.88 -15.25
C LYS A 213 -9.00 17.60 -14.55
N GLU A 214 -10.12 17.04 -15.03
CA GLU A 214 -10.58 15.74 -14.55
C GLU A 214 -9.75 14.61 -15.15
N ILE A 215 -9.37 13.66 -14.27
CA ILE A 215 -8.59 12.47 -14.60
C ILE A 215 -9.44 11.27 -14.18
N GLU A 216 -9.64 10.33 -15.09
CA GLU A 216 -10.30 9.06 -14.78
C GLU A 216 -9.35 8.15 -14.01
N ILE A 217 -9.85 7.56 -12.91
CA ILE A 217 -9.12 6.62 -12.08
C ILE A 217 -10.01 5.41 -11.77
N GLU A 218 -9.46 4.24 -11.97
CA GLU A 218 -10.07 2.97 -11.56
C GLU A 218 -9.17 2.33 -10.48
N ALA A 219 -9.62 2.34 -9.22
CA ALA A 219 -8.87 1.79 -8.11
C ALA A 219 -9.72 0.88 -7.24
N ASP A 220 -9.11 -0.11 -6.61
CA ASP A 220 -9.72 -1.11 -5.72
C ASP A 220 -9.53 -0.76 -4.26
N SER A 221 -8.56 0.10 -3.98
CA SER A 221 -8.14 0.46 -2.64
C SER A 221 -7.85 1.95 -2.53
N ILE A 222 -8.10 2.51 -1.35
CA ILE A 222 -7.77 3.88 -0.97
C ILE A 222 -6.69 3.81 0.11
N CYS A 223 -5.55 4.47 -0.12
CA CYS A 223 -4.49 4.58 0.86
C CYS A 223 -4.61 5.88 1.66
N VAL A 224 -4.78 5.75 2.97
CA VAL A 224 -4.63 6.86 3.92
C VAL A 224 -3.32 6.64 4.66
N HIS A 225 -2.33 7.53 4.45
CA HIS A 225 -1.01 7.35 5.03
C HIS A 225 -1.03 7.45 6.56
N GLY A 226 -0.36 6.51 7.23
CA GLY A 226 -0.32 6.41 8.70
C GLY A 226 0.52 7.49 9.38
N ASP A 227 1.38 8.19 8.65
CA ASP A 227 2.17 9.33 9.09
C ASP A 227 1.41 10.68 9.01
N VAL A 228 0.17 10.69 8.54
CA VAL A 228 -0.75 11.84 8.65
C VAL A 228 -1.21 11.97 10.10
N ILE A 229 -1.07 13.18 10.69
CA ILE A 229 -1.33 13.42 12.12
C ILE A 229 -2.75 13.03 12.52
N ASN A 230 -3.74 13.40 11.70
CA ASN A 230 -5.16 13.14 11.92
C ASN A 230 -5.72 12.01 11.03
N ALA A 231 -4.88 11.02 10.65
CA ALA A 231 -5.32 9.87 9.87
C ALA A 231 -6.53 9.11 10.48
N PRO A 232 -6.62 8.90 11.82
CA PRO A 232 -7.79 8.26 12.42
C PRO A 232 -9.10 9.03 12.20
N GLU A 233 -9.06 10.36 12.25
CA GLU A 233 -10.21 11.23 12.01
C GLU A 233 -10.65 11.19 10.55
N VAL A 234 -9.70 11.21 9.63
CA VAL A 234 -9.95 11.03 8.18
C VAL A 234 -10.61 9.68 7.92
N LEU A 235 -10.05 8.59 8.46
CA LEU A 235 -10.61 7.25 8.29
C LEU A 235 -12.03 7.13 8.86
N ALA A 236 -12.28 7.67 10.06
CA ALA A 236 -13.60 7.67 10.67
C ALA A 236 -14.64 8.41 9.81
N ALA A 237 -14.26 9.56 9.27
CA ALA A 237 -15.12 10.32 8.36
C ALA A 237 -15.37 9.59 7.04
N LEU A 238 -14.35 8.94 6.47
CA LEU A 238 -14.48 8.10 5.28
C LEU A 238 -15.43 6.91 5.51
N HIS A 239 -15.30 6.19 6.63
CA HIS A 239 -16.23 5.10 6.97
C HIS A 239 -17.68 5.59 7.04
N LYS A 240 -17.91 6.75 7.64
CA LYS A 240 -19.24 7.37 7.72
C LYS A 240 -19.80 7.69 6.34
N ALA A 241 -19.01 8.33 5.48
CA ALA A 241 -19.42 8.73 4.14
C ALA A 241 -19.68 7.52 3.23
N LEU A 242 -18.77 6.53 3.24
CA LEU A 242 -18.93 5.28 2.48
C LEU A 242 -20.20 4.53 2.90
N LYS A 243 -20.46 4.41 4.21
CA LYS A 243 -21.69 3.78 4.73
C LYS A 243 -22.95 4.50 4.26
N GLN A 244 -22.95 5.84 4.26
CA GLN A 244 -24.07 6.63 3.75
C GLN A 244 -24.31 6.43 2.25
N ALA A 245 -23.26 6.18 1.49
CA ALA A 245 -23.33 5.88 0.06
C ALA A 245 -23.61 4.39 -0.25
N GLY A 246 -23.79 3.54 0.76
CA GLY A 246 -24.01 2.10 0.57
C GLY A 246 -22.78 1.33 0.13
N VAL A 247 -21.56 1.88 0.36
CA VAL A 247 -20.29 1.25 0.00
C VAL A 247 -19.69 0.58 1.22
N VAL A 248 -19.30 -0.69 1.08
CA VAL A 248 -18.72 -1.49 2.16
C VAL A 248 -17.20 -1.40 2.12
N ALA A 249 -16.56 -1.03 3.24
CA ALA A 249 -15.12 -1.13 3.41
C ALA A 249 -14.73 -2.59 3.67
N ARG A 250 -13.93 -3.20 2.77
CA ARG A 250 -13.44 -4.59 2.92
C ARG A 250 -12.15 -4.81 2.14
N SER A 251 -11.34 -5.78 2.57
CA SER A 251 -10.06 -6.08 1.95
C SER A 251 -10.18 -6.51 0.48
N ALA A 252 -9.46 -5.83 -0.40
CA ALA A 252 -9.36 -6.18 -1.82
C ALA A 252 -8.73 -7.56 -2.02
N VAL A 253 -7.72 -7.90 -1.23
CA VAL A 253 -7.02 -9.19 -1.33
C VAL A 253 -7.94 -10.35 -0.98
N GLN A 254 -8.79 -10.22 0.04
CA GLN A 254 -9.78 -11.25 0.38
C GLN A 254 -10.81 -11.45 -0.74
N ASN A 255 -11.19 -10.40 -1.44
CA ASN A 255 -12.07 -10.50 -2.60
C ASN A 255 -11.42 -11.24 -3.77
N LEU A 256 -10.14 -10.96 -4.06
CA LEU A 256 -9.40 -11.67 -5.12
C LEU A 256 -9.29 -13.18 -4.80
N GLN A 257 -9.06 -13.53 -3.55
CA GLN A 257 -8.99 -14.93 -3.11
C GLN A 257 -10.35 -15.63 -3.03
N GLY A 258 -11.44 -14.90 -2.74
CA GLY A 258 -12.80 -15.43 -2.69
C GLY A 258 -13.41 -15.72 -4.06
N ASN A 259 -12.97 -15.03 -5.10
CA ASN A 259 -13.40 -15.21 -6.49
C ASN A 259 -12.54 -16.23 -7.27
N GLY A 260 -11.38 -16.65 -6.74
CA GLY A 260 -10.49 -17.66 -7.28
C GLY A 260 -10.48 -18.87 -6.35
N ARG A 261 -10.78 -20.07 -6.89
CA ARG A 261 -10.61 -21.34 -6.18
C ARG A 261 -9.23 -21.36 -5.49
N ALA A 262 -9.22 -21.66 -4.20
CA ALA A 262 -8.01 -21.89 -3.43
C ALA A 262 -7.07 -22.83 -4.22
N PRO A 263 -5.77 -22.53 -4.34
CA PRO A 263 -4.80 -23.52 -4.79
C PRO A 263 -4.83 -24.66 -3.76
N GLY A 264 -5.01 -25.88 -4.27
CA GLY A 264 -5.29 -27.08 -3.49
C GLY A 264 -4.41 -27.23 -2.26
N ALA A 265 -5.04 -27.44 -1.12
CA ALA A 265 -4.44 -28.05 0.05
C ALA A 265 -4.01 -29.48 -0.33
N GLN A 266 -2.77 -29.65 -0.73
CA GLN A 266 -2.15 -30.98 -0.68
C GLN A 266 -1.80 -31.23 0.78
N ALA A 267 -2.62 -32.05 1.41
CA ALA A 267 -2.30 -32.70 2.67
C ALA A 267 -1.00 -33.51 2.47
N HIS A 268 0.02 -33.15 3.21
CA HIS A 268 1.12 -34.08 3.47
C HIS A 268 0.74 -34.89 4.69
N ALA A 269 0.50 -36.19 4.44
CA ALA A 269 0.43 -37.23 5.44
C ALA A 269 1.82 -37.50 6.01
#